data_5da0fa442d61030883b5da197af0db5c
#
_entry.id   5da0fa442d61030883b5da197af0db5c
#
_cell.length_a   1.000
_cell.length_b   1.000
_cell.length_c   1.000
_cell.angle_alpha   90.00
_cell.angle_beta   90.00
_cell.angle_gamma   90.00
#
_symmetry.space_group_name_H-M   'P 1'
#
loop_
_entity.id
_entity.type
_entity.pdbx_description
1 polymer ?
#
loop_
_entity_poly.entity_id
_entity_poly.type
_entity_poly.pdbx_seq_one_letter_code
_entity_poly.pdbx_strand_id
1 'polypeptide(L)'
;MNLLFKLALLGLLCWPMSAMAELPQQLQSDFSVVKGVVVMPIDNEYIVDLDDRDNLHIGDILTLVKPGKKIFHPVTKEVIGTIDETVGFLQVTRLLSGYSYARALTEGMQPENGAQLKRFEQVPVILVTDSEADAELARQLQVNLPQFRWLQDSQADQALLTFNLQGEALDVRTVQGDSLHRYMVTEDQRVITTATSPALTSAASQGDQETKPLQQLANTLMSPFTTTPDKRFAEIDEAIIRQNQKDRLGIWMGPNLAGHPTGLAVADLDGDGLQEIAVVLEKKILIARVVEGQFKTLAEVAVSGVLQMLSIDALDLDNDGRSELYVSALANYRPSSFAVEFDGSNYAIGQDGMRWFLRAVTLQGEADRTLVGQRLGNIDDVFTGDVFRVQRKAGELVEGDPVDLPEQLNLFNFISITDAKKQLNYVSMTSGDNLVVLSADGEKLWESDAYFGGSEDCFTLKPKLRDEIYIPTCMRHRLVMLPGNEILAVQNDGQRIVQRYRSFNKSRLVSLNWNGFALTENWQTATQPGYLGDYAVADADNDGKTELVMAVQFKSGGLLSGEARSAVVIYEMQ
;
A
#
# COMPACT_ATOMS: atom_id res chain seq x y z
N MET A 1 41.20 -15.59 71.56
CA MET A 1 42.16 -16.66 71.29
C MET A 1 41.42 -17.81 70.63
N ASN A 2 41.83 -18.10 69.41
CA ASN A 2 41.41 -19.18 68.48
C ASN A 2 40.07 -19.00 67.70
N LEU A 3 40.16 -18.39 66.70
CA LEU A 3 40.15 -18.65 65.23
C LEU A 3 40.49 -20.11 64.91
N LEU A 4 39.56 -20.86 64.25
CA LEU A 4 39.92 -21.85 63.22
C LEU A 4 38.68 -22.57 62.65
N PHE A 5 38.53 -22.40 61.33
CA PHE A 5 38.04 -23.35 60.35
C PHE A 5 36.60 -23.91 60.43
N LYS A 6 35.74 -23.39 59.55
CA LYS A 6 34.83 -24.22 58.76
C LYS A 6 34.77 -23.71 57.36
N LEU A 7 35.65 -24.26 56.52
CA LEU A 7 35.42 -24.27 55.04
C LEU A 7 34.26 -25.25 54.82
N ALA A 8 33.12 -24.73 54.47
CA ALA A 8 32.03 -25.48 53.83
C ALA A 8 32.24 -25.48 52.34
N LEU A 9 32.52 -26.63 51.77
CA LEU A 9 32.62 -26.97 50.38
C LEU A 9 31.25 -26.74 49.70
N LEU A 10 31.05 -25.59 49.05
CA LEU A 10 29.94 -25.39 48.13
C LEU A 10 30.38 -25.98 46.81
N GLY A 11 30.04 -27.23 46.57
CA GLY A 11 30.09 -27.85 45.26
C GLY A 11 29.08 -27.18 44.37
N LEU A 12 29.55 -26.25 43.51
CA LEU A 12 28.77 -25.80 42.35
C LEU A 12 28.58 -27.01 41.44
N LEU A 13 27.39 -27.60 41.44
CA LEU A 13 26.91 -28.39 40.32
C LEU A 13 26.74 -27.44 39.13
N CYS A 14 27.80 -27.25 38.32
CA CYS A 14 27.66 -26.83 36.95
C CYS A 14 26.95 -27.98 36.21
N TRP A 15 25.62 -27.90 36.14
CA TRP A 15 24.95 -28.58 35.06
C TRP A 15 25.37 -27.87 33.76
N PRO A 16 25.84 -28.62 32.77
CA PRO A 16 25.97 -28.03 31.45
C PRO A 16 24.56 -27.64 31.02
N MET A 17 24.23 -26.35 31.02
CA MET A 17 23.17 -25.83 30.17
C MET A 17 23.64 -26.15 28.76
N SER A 18 23.11 -27.24 28.20
CA SER A 18 23.17 -27.44 26.74
C SER A 18 22.53 -26.19 26.14
N ALA A 19 23.36 -25.27 25.64
CA ALA A 19 22.89 -24.21 24.79
C ALA A 19 22.25 -24.92 23.61
N MET A 20 20.93 -24.95 23.55
CA MET A 20 20.21 -25.36 22.35
C MET A 20 20.70 -24.39 21.28
N ALA A 21 21.43 -24.90 20.29
CA ALA A 21 21.83 -24.11 19.15
C ALA A 21 20.54 -23.70 18.44
N GLU A 22 20.24 -22.42 18.51
CA GLU A 22 19.06 -21.83 17.86
C GLU A 22 19.35 -21.78 16.36
N LEU A 23 18.42 -22.24 15.52
CA LEU A 23 18.57 -22.11 14.08
C LEU A 23 18.67 -20.62 13.70
N PRO A 24 19.41 -20.28 12.63
CA PRO A 24 19.53 -18.91 12.17
C PRO A 24 18.16 -18.27 11.98
N GLN A 25 18.03 -17.05 12.42
CA GLN A 25 16.78 -16.27 12.29
C GLN A 25 16.30 -16.19 10.83
N GLN A 26 17.22 -16.16 9.88
CA GLN A 26 16.91 -16.16 8.44
C GLN A 26 16.20 -17.45 8.01
N LEU A 27 16.68 -18.61 8.41
CA LEU A 27 16.05 -19.89 8.08
C LEU A 27 14.64 -20.00 8.67
N GLN A 28 14.42 -19.50 9.88
CA GLN A 28 13.09 -19.44 10.49
C GLN A 28 12.17 -18.46 9.73
N SER A 29 12.71 -17.34 9.25
CA SER A 29 11.98 -16.36 8.43
C SER A 29 11.60 -16.92 7.07
N ASP A 30 12.54 -17.62 6.40
CA ASP A 30 12.33 -18.18 5.06
C ASP A 30 11.19 -19.20 5.04
N PHE A 31 10.98 -19.93 6.14
CA PHE A 31 9.90 -20.91 6.28
C PHE A 31 8.76 -20.45 7.21
N SER A 32 8.66 -19.16 7.45
CA SER A 32 7.56 -18.62 8.27
C SER A 32 6.19 -18.86 7.63
N VAL A 33 5.20 -19.15 8.48
CA VAL A 33 3.80 -19.30 8.04
C VAL A 33 3.20 -17.93 7.78
N VAL A 34 2.76 -17.71 6.52
CA VAL A 34 2.03 -16.52 6.11
C VAL A 34 0.65 -16.94 5.64
N LYS A 35 -0.38 -16.13 5.95
CA LYS A 35 -1.76 -16.40 5.58
C LYS A 35 -2.15 -15.56 4.37
N GLY A 36 -2.83 -16.19 3.41
CA GLY A 36 -3.38 -15.54 2.23
C GLY A 36 -4.68 -16.20 1.79
N VAL A 37 -5.19 -15.79 0.64
CA VAL A 37 -6.40 -16.37 0.04
C VAL A 37 -6.22 -16.57 -1.46
N VAL A 38 -6.98 -17.53 -1.99
CA VAL A 38 -7.18 -17.68 -3.44
C VAL A 38 -8.07 -16.55 -3.92
N VAL A 39 -7.60 -15.77 -4.86
CA VAL A 39 -8.37 -14.64 -5.40
C VAL A 39 -9.30 -15.13 -6.51
N MET A 40 -8.73 -15.80 -7.52
CA MET A 40 -9.51 -16.35 -8.63
C MET A 40 -8.70 -17.38 -9.41
N PRO A 41 -9.37 -18.35 -10.08
CA PRO A 41 -8.71 -19.21 -11.06
C PRO A 41 -8.41 -18.42 -12.33
N ILE A 42 -7.30 -18.76 -12.98
CA ILE A 42 -6.91 -18.25 -14.30
C ILE A 42 -6.21 -19.36 -15.08
N ASP A 43 -6.81 -19.82 -16.15
CA ASP A 43 -6.35 -20.98 -16.91
C ASP A 43 -6.14 -22.21 -16.00
N ASN A 44 -4.89 -22.71 -15.89
CA ASN A 44 -4.52 -23.83 -15.03
C ASN A 44 -3.84 -23.39 -13.71
N GLU A 45 -3.89 -22.12 -13.37
CA GLU A 45 -3.28 -21.53 -12.19
C GLU A 45 -4.31 -20.76 -11.36
N TYR A 46 -3.90 -20.29 -10.21
CA TYR A 46 -4.71 -19.49 -9.29
C TYR A 46 -3.97 -18.22 -8.95
N ILE A 47 -4.66 -17.10 -8.95
CA ILE A 47 -4.14 -15.86 -8.38
C ILE A 47 -4.28 -15.94 -6.86
N VAL A 48 -3.21 -15.60 -6.16
CA VAL A 48 -3.11 -15.60 -4.69
C VAL A 48 -2.73 -14.20 -4.22
N ASP A 49 -3.27 -13.77 -3.11
CA ASP A 49 -3.05 -12.43 -2.53
C ASP A 49 -1.74 -12.28 -1.74
N LEU A 50 -0.78 -13.15 -1.97
CA LEU A 50 0.57 -13.11 -1.38
C LEU A 50 1.60 -12.71 -2.45
N ASP A 51 2.61 -11.95 -2.06
CA ASP A 51 3.69 -11.50 -2.94
C ASP A 51 5.07 -11.54 -2.26
N ASP A 52 6.06 -10.89 -2.87
CA ASP A 52 7.43 -10.80 -2.37
C ASP A 52 7.55 -10.05 -1.03
N ARG A 53 6.61 -9.14 -0.73
CA ARG A 53 6.56 -8.40 0.56
C ARG A 53 6.18 -9.31 1.73
N ASP A 54 5.50 -10.40 1.43
CA ASP A 54 5.17 -11.46 2.39
C ASP A 54 6.31 -12.50 2.51
N ASN A 55 7.49 -12.17 1.99
CA ASN A 55 8.64 -13.08 1.89
C ASN A 55 8.34 -14.35 1.08
N LEU A 56 7.40 -14.25 0.12
CA LEU A 56 7.04 -15.35 -0.76
C LEU A 56 8.07 -15.51 -1.88
N HIS A 57 8.41 -16.73 -2.23
CA HIS A 57 9.35 -17.06 -3.32
C HIS A 57 8.71 -17.99 -4.34
N ILE A 58 9.21 -17.95 -5.57
CA ILE A 58 8.81 -18.93 -6.59
C ILE A 58 9.23 -20.32 -6.12
N GLY A 59 8.30 -21.28 -6.16
CA GLY A 59 8.51 -22.62 -5.65
C GLY A 59 7.94 -22.85 -4.24
N ASP A 60 7.59 -21.80 -3.50
CA ASP A 60 6.94 -21.93 -2.17
C ASP A 60 5.65 -22.74 -2.26
N ILE A 61 5.38 -23.50 -1.21
CA ILE A 61 4.19 -24.32 -1.11
C ILE A 61 3.14 -23.64 -0.22
N LEU A 62 1.96 -23.46 -0.79
CA LEU A 62 0.80 -22.91 -0.11
C LEU A 62 -0.19 -24.03 0.18
N THR A 63 -0.56 -24.18 1.45
CA THR A 63 -1.54 -25.17 1.89
C THR A 63 -2.93 -24.56 1.84
N LEU A 64 -3.82 -25.17 1.07
CA LEU A 64 -5.24 -24.85 1.07
C LEU A 64 -5.89 -25.42 2.32
N VAL A 65 -6.51 -24.57 3.13
CA VAL A 65 -7.14 -24.98 4.38
C VAL A 65 -8.63 -24.63 4.39
N LYS A 66 -9.41 -25.47 5.07
CA LYS A 66 -10.81 -25.17 5.39
C LYS A 66 -10.96 -25.06 6.91
N PRO A 67 -11.80 -24.14 7.40
CA PRO A 67 -12.14 -24.09 8.82
C PRO A 67 -12.79 -25.41 9.24
N GLY A 68 -12.12 -26.14 10.12
CA GLY A 68 -12.59 -27.42 10.66
C GLY A 68 -13.34 -27.28 11.97
N LYS A 69 -13.12 -28.20 12.91
CA LYS A 69 -13.83 -28.23 14.19
C LYS A 69 -13.45 -27.04 15.08
N LYS A 70 -14.47 -26.37 15.62
CA LYS A 70 -14.28 -25.37 16.67
C LYS A 70 -13.87 -26.05 17.98
N ILE A 71 -12.82 -25.52 18.62
CA ILE A 71 -12.36 -25.93 19.93
C ILE A 71 -13.09 -25.07 20.95
N PHE A 72 -13.79 -25.69 21.89
CA PHE A 72 -14.48 -24.99 22.97
C PHE A 72 -13.72 -25.13 24.28
N HIS A 73 -13.65 -24.04 25.03
CA HIS A 73 -13.12 -24.11 26.40
C HIS A 73 -14.01 -25.03 27.26
N PRO A 74 -13.45 -26.01 27.97
CA PRO A 74 -14.23 -27.04 28.65
C PRO A 74 -15.16 -26.50 29.76
N VAL A 75 -14.81 -25.37 30.36
CA VAL A 75 -15.56 -24.75 31.46
C VAL A 75 -16.46 -23.62 30.93
N THR A 76 -15.89 -22.61 30.20
CA THR A 76 -16.64 -21.42 29.74
C THR A 76 -17.47 -21.67 28.51
N LYS A 77 -17.24 -22.79 27.78
CA LYS A 77 -17.88 -23.12 26.50
C LYS A 77 -17.63 -22.13 25.38
N GLU A 78 -16.75 -21.17 25.57
CA GLU A 78 -16.35 -20.21 24.54
C GLU A 78 -15.47 -20.90 23.50
N VAL A 79 -15.53 -20.41 22.24
CA VAL A 79 -14.66 -20.88 21.15
C VAL A 79 -13.27 -20.33 21.40
N ILE A 80 -12.28 -21.21 21.64
CA ILE A 80 -10.87 -20.87 21.87
C ILE A 80 -10.01 -21.03 20.62
N GLY A 81 -10.57 -21.59 19.53
CA GLY A 81 -9.87 -21.76 18.26
C GLY A 81 -10.64 -22.67 17.29
N THR A 82 -10.08 -22.80 16.09
CA THR A 82 -10.52 -23.79 15.08
C THR A 82 -9.34 -24.66 14.68
N ILE A 83 -9.59 -25.94 14.43
CA ILE A 83 -8.60 -26.84 13.82
C ILE A 83 -8.85 -26.76 12.31
N ASP A 84 -7.90 -26.21 11.57
CA ASP A 84 -8.00 -26.15 10.12
C ASP A 84 -7.72 -27.54 9.51
N GLU A 85 -8.47 -27.87 8.49
CA GLU A 85 -8.29 -29.13 7.73
C GLU A 85 -7.55 -28.82 6.43
N THR A 86 -6.44 -29.52 6.17
CA THR A 86 -5.70 -29.43 4.91
C THR A 86 -6.52 -30.08 3.79
N VAL A 87 -6.79 -29.30 2.74
CA VAL A 87 -7.53 -29.75 1.55
C VAL A 87 -6.58 -30.16 0.44
N GLY A 88 -5.46 -29.46 0.30
CA GLY A 88 -4.46 -29.71 -0.72
C GLY A 88 -3.37 -28.66 -0.76
N PHE A 89 -2.56 -28.68 -1.79
CA PHE A 89 -1.37 -27.83 -1.89
C PHE A 89 -1.30 -27.15 -3.26
N LEU A 90 -0.82 -25.90 -3.25
CA LEU A 90 -0.46 -25.16 -4.45
C LEU A 90 1.03 -24.80 -4.38
N GLN A 91 1.67 -24.63 -5.52
CA GLN A 91 3.04 -24.16 -5.65
C GLN A 91 3.06 -22.81 -6.34
N VAL A 92 3.78 -21.87 -5.78
CA VAL A 92 3.99 -20.54 -6.38
C VAL A 92 4.82 -20.69 -7.66
N THR A 93 4.29 -20.20 -8.77
CA THR A 93 4.91 -20.30 -10.10
C THR A 93 5.47 -18.98 -10.59
N ARG A 94 4.83 -17.88 -10.21
CA ARG A 94 5.24 -16.51 -10.58
C ARG A 94 4.91 -15.54 -9.46
N LEU A 95 5.82 -14.61 -9.22
CA LEU A 95 5.62 -13.48 -8.31
C LEU A 95 5.42 -12.20 -9.11
N LEU A 96 4.43 -11.43 -8.70
CA LEU A 96 4.15 -10.10 -9.22
C LEU A 96 3.94 -9.16 -8.03
N SER A 97 4.11 -7.87 -8.25
CA SER A 97 3.83 -6.90 -7.19
C SER A 97 2.35 -6.89 -6.84
N GLY A 98 2.03 -7.28 -5.62
CA GLY A 98 0.67 -7.33 -5.07
C GLY A 98 -0.05 -8.66 -5.17
N TYR A 99 0.50 -9.66 -5.87
CA TYR A 99 -0.07 -11.00 -5.96
C TYR A 99 0.92 -12.01 -6.56
N SER A 100 0.58 -13.29 -6.47
CA SER A 100 1.33 -14.35 -7.14
C SER A 100 0.41 -15.29 -7.90
N TYR A 101 1.02 -16.08 -8.78
CA TYR A 101 0.38 -17.23 -9.41
C TYR A 101 0.82 -18.49 -8.70
N ALA A 102 -0.12 -19.39 -8.49
CA ALA A 102 0.15 -20.68 -7.91
C ALA A 102 -0.58 -21.77 -8.68
N ARG A 103 0.07 -22.93 -8.85
CA ARG A 103 -0.49 -24.09 -9.52
C ARG A 103 -0.85 -25.15 -8.49
N ALA A 104 -1.99 -25.80 -8.68
CA ALA A 104 -2.39 -26.93 -7.84
C ALA A 104 -1.41 -28.11 -8.00
N LEU A 105 -0.93 -28.64 -6.87
CA LEU A 105 -0.15 -29.87 -6.81
C LEU A 105 -1.02 -31.10 -6.49
N THR A 106 -2.21 -30.87 -5.96
CA THR A 106 -3.18 -31.92 -5.62
C THR A 106 -4.15 -32.08 -6.79
N GLU A 107 -4.23 -33.28 -7.35
CA GLU A 107 -5.12 -33.58 -8.48
C GLU A 107 -6.60 -33.37 -8.11
N GLY A 108 -7.36 -32.80 -9.05
CA GLY A 108 -8.81 -32.58 -8.88
C GLY A 108 -9.18 -31.46 -7.90
N MET A 109 -8.19 -30.77 -7.33
CA MET A 109 -8.45 -29.64 -6.43
C MET A 109 -8.89 -28.41 -7.23
N GLN A 110 -10.02 -27.83 -6.84
CA GLN A 110 -10.55 -26.58 -7.40
C GLN A 110 -10.86 -25.61 -6.25
N PRO A 111 -9.89 -24.82 -5.81
CA PRO A 111 -10.09 -23.80 -4.79
C PRO A 111 -11.15 -22.77 -5.22
N GLU A 112 -12.06 -22.45 -4.31
CA GLU A 112 -13.03 -21.36 -4.50
C GLU A 112 -12.37 -20.00 -4.23
N ASN A 113 -12.94 -18.94 -4.80
CA ASN A 113 -12.51 -17.57 -4.51
C ASN A 113 -12.68 -17.29 -3.00
N GLY A 114 -11.65 -16.71 -2.38
CA GLY A 114 -11.61 -16.48 -0.93
C GLY A 114 -11.21 -17.70 -0.09
N ALA A 115 -10.88 -18.84 -0.72
CA ALA A 115 -10.37 -20.01 -0.02
C ALA A 115 -9.05 -19.69 0.69
N GLN A 116 -8.93 -20.07 1.97
CA GLN A 116 -7.80 -19.71 2.82
C GLN A 116 -6.56 -20.51 2.46
N LEU A 117 -5.43 -19.81 2.41
CA LEU A 117 -4.12 -20.35 2.17
C LEU A 117 -3.19 -20.08 3.36
N LYS A 118 -2.27 -21.01 3.60
CA LYS A 118 -1.18 -20.83 4.55
C LYS A 118 0.12 -21.33 3.94
N ARG A 119 1.12 -20.46 3.88
CA ARG A 119 2.45 -20.83 3.40
C ARG A 119 3.08 -21.81 4.37
N PHE A 120 3.59 -22.92 3.87
CA PHE A 120 4.33 -23.98 4.57
C PHE A 120 3.61 -24.70 5.74
N GLU A 121 2.32 -24.42 5.96
CA GLU A 121 1.55 -25.07 7.02
C GLU A 121 1.28 -26.55 6.67
N GLN A 122 1.72 -27.50 7.52
CA GLN A 122 1.51 -28.95 7.33
C GLN A 122 1.99 -29.50 5.99
N VAL A 123 2.92 -28.81 5.32
CA VAL A 123 3.52 -29.31 4.07
C VAL A 123 4.33 -30.57 4.38
N PRO A 124 4.11 -31.67 3.64
CA PRO A 124 4.87 -32.90 3.83
C PRO A 124 6.29 -32.71 3.31
N VAL A 125 7.27 -32.93 4.19
CA VAL A 125 8.70 -32.77 3.89
C VAL A 125 9.50 -33.96 4.35
N ILE A 126 10.60 -34.25 3.65
CA ILE A 126 11.56 -35.28 4.04
C ILE A 126 12.94 -34.67 4.22
N LEU A 127 13.68 -35.17 5.19
CA LEU A 127 15.10 -34.89 5.34
C LEU A 127 15.93 -36.05 4.80
N VAL A 128 16.84 -35.75 3.89
CA VAL A 128 17.82 -36.69 3.33
C VAL A 128 19.20 -36.30 3.82
N THR A 129 19.90 -37.21 4.44
CA THR A 129 21.27 -37.04 4.92
C THR A 129 22.12 -38.25 4.62
N ASP A 130 23.38 -38.03 4.30
CA ASP A 130 24.34 -39.10 4.00
C ASP A 130 25.12 -39.56 5.23
N SER A 131 24.93 -38.93 6.40
CA SER A 131 25.71 -39.15 7.61
C SER A 131 24.86 -39.29 8.87
N GLU A 132 25.16 -40.30 9.70
CA GLU A 132 24.60 -40.41 11.04
C GLU A 132 25.06 -39.25 11.97
N ALA A 133 26.15 -38.57 11.64
CA ALA A 133 26.64 -37.41 12.37
C ALA A 133 25.66 -36.22 12.31
N ASP A 134 24.81 -36.15 11.31
CA ASP A 134 23.87 -35.06 11.09
C ASP A 134 22.56 -35.20 11.90
N ALA A 135 22.43 -36.26 12.69
CA ALA A 135 21.21 -36.56 13.45
C ALA A 135 20.79 -35.43 14.41
N GLU A 136 21.75 -34.70 14.99
CA GLU A 136 21.44 -33.59 15.88
C GLU A 136 20.90 -32.38 15.12
N LEU A 137 21.47 -32.04 13.95
CA LEU A 137 20.95 -30.99 13.07
C LEU A 137 19.56 -31.36 12.54
N ALA A 138 19.37 -32.64 12.16
CA ALA A 138 18.08 -33.16 11.75
C ALA A 138 17.00 -32.94 12.82
N ARG A 139 17.34 -33.27 14.08
CA ARG A 139 16.45 -33.04 15.22
C ARG A 139 16.17 -31.57 15.45
N GLN A 140 17.17 -30.70 15.32
CA GLN A 140 17.01 -29.25 15.48
C GLN A 140 16.09 -28.66 14.40
N LEU A 141 16.24 -29.08 13.14
CA LEU A 141 15.34 -28.67 12.05
C LEU A 141 13.89 -29.07 12.35
N GLN A 142 13.65 -30.29 12.79
CA GLN A 142 12.31 -30.77 13.13
C GLN A 142 11.68 -30.03 14.28
N VAL A 143 12.45 -29.69 15.32
CA VAL A 143 11.96 -28.98 16.50
C VAL A 143 11.68 -27.50 16.19
N ASN A 144 12.53 -26.86 15.40
CA ASN A 144 12.45 -25.42 15.13
C ASN A 144 11.56 -25.08 13.92
N LEU A 145 11.18 -26.05 13.10
CA LEU A 145 10.25 -25.90 11.98
C LEU A 145 9.02 -26.81 12.17
N PRO A 146 8.23 -26.60 13.24
CA PRO A 146 7.09 -27.45 13.59
C PRO A 146 5.89 -27.31 12.65
N GLN A 147 5.90 -26.30 11.78
CA GLN A 147 4.87 -26.08 10.78
C GLN A 147 4.89 -27.14 9.66
N PHE A 148 6.02 -27.84 9.45
CA PHE A 148 6.13 -28.92 8.47
C PHE A 148 5.62 -30.26 9.01
N ARG A 149 5.09 -31.08 8.14
CA ARG A 149 4.81 -32.48 8.40
C ARG A 149 6.01 -33.33 7.99
N TRP A 150 6.90 -33.62 8.92
CA TRP A 150 8.10 -34.42 8.69
C TRP A 150 7.76 -35.89 8.43
N LEU A 151 8.16 -36.40 7.26
CA LEU A 151 7.90 -37.74 6.82
C LEU A 151 9.08 -38.68 7.16
N GLN A 152 8.79 -39.97 7.23
CA GLN A 152 9.81 -41.00 7.30
C GLN A 152 10.22 -41.45 5.89
N ASP A 153 11.39 -42.11 5.75
CA ASP A 153 11.92 -42.56 4.45
C ASP A 153 10.93 -43.43 3.67
N SER A 154 10.12 -44.21 4.35
CA SER A 154 9.07 -45.05 3.74
C SER A 154 7.93 -44.25 3.08
N GLN A 155 7.88 -42.97 3.30
CA GLN A 155 6.85 -42.05 2.79
C GLN A 155 7.45 -40.95 1.89
N ALA A 156 8.68 -41.16 1.40
CA ALA A 156 9.42 -40.14 0.63
C ALA A 156 8.69 -39.72 -0.66
N ASP A 157 7.89 -40.62 -1.25
CA ASP A 157 7.06 -40.37 -2.42
C ASP A 157 5.93 -39.33 -2.18
N GLN A 158 5.59 -39.04 -0.92
CA GLN A 158 4.57 -38.06 -0.55
C GLN A 158 5.16 -36.68 -0.23
N ALA A 159 6.49 -36.55 -0.21
CA ALA A 159 7.15 -35.31 0.14
C ALA A 159 6.96 -34.25 -0.98
N LEU A 160 6.62 -33.03 -0.59
CA LEU A 160 6.56 -31.88 -1.49
C LEU A 160 7.83 -31.03 -1.45
N LEU A 161 8.59 -31.13 -0.36
CA LEU A 161 9.92 -30.52 -0.23
C LEU A 161 10.90 -31.55 0.34
N THR A 162 12.15 -31.48 -0.13
CA THR A 162 13.26 -32.29 0.36
C THR A 162 14.30 -31.37 0.97
N PHE A 163 14.59 -31.58 2.25
CA PHE A 163 15.73 -30.99 2.94
C PHE A 163 16.92 -31.92 2.73
N ASN A 164 17.82 -31.58 1.84
CA ASN A 164 18.96 -32.40 1.45
C ASN A 164 20.24 -31.87 2.13
N LEU A 165 20.72 -32.61 3.12
CA LEU A 165 21.93 -32.28 3.85
C LEU A 165 23.09 -33.11 3.31
N GLN A 166 23.99 -32.48 2.56
CA GLN A 166 25.15 -33.12 1.96
C GLN A 166 26.41 -32.32 2.26
N GLY A 167 27.32 -32.89 3.05
CA GLY A 167 28.57 -32.25 3.47
C GLY A 167 28.28 -30.94 4.22
N GLU A 168 28.78 -29.82 3.70
CA GLU A 168 28.66 -28.49 4.30
C GLU A 168 27.44 -27.69 3.77
N ALA A 169 26.48 -28.32 3.11
CA ALA A 169 25.32 -27.62 2.54
C ALA A 169 23.99 -28.29 2.90
N LEU A 170 23.04 -27.48 3.30
CA LEU A 170 21.62 -27.82 3.41
C LEU A 170 20.89 -27.18 2.21
N ASP A 171 20.42 -28.01 1.28
CA ASP A 171 19.71 -27.59 0.09
C ASP A 171 18.24 -28.02 0.18
N VAL A 172 17.32 -27.05 0.22
CA VAL A 172 15.88 -27.34 0.24
C VAL A 172 15.34 -27.29 -1.17
N ARG A 173 14.79 -28.41 -1.63
CA ARG A 173 14.34 -28.61 -3.00
C ARG A 173 12.85 -28.89 -3.09
N THR A 174 12.27 -28.45 -4.20
CA THR A 174 10.89 -28.78 -4.58
C THR A 174 10.80 -30.20 -5.14
N VAL A 175 9.57 -30.71 -5.33
CA VAL A 175 9.29 -32.00 -6.01
C VAL A 175 9.92 -32.08 -7.40
N GLN A 176 10.02 -30.96 -8.09
CA GLN A 176 10.63 -30.89 -9.42
C GLN A 176 12.18 -30.97 -9.38
N GLY A 177 12.76 -30.91 -8.18
CA GLY A 177 14.21 -30.93 -7.98
C GLY A 177 14.86 -29.55 -7.98
N ASP A 178 14.09 -28.48 -8.15
CA ASP A 178 14.59 -27.12 -8.12
C ASP A 178 14.98 -26.72 -6.70
N SER A 179 16.13 -26.06 -6.54
CA SER A 179 16.59 -25.56 -5.25
C SER A 179 15.80 -24.31 -4.85
N LEU A 180 15.07 -24.38 -3.75
CA LEU A 180 14.28 -23.29 -3.18
C LEU A 180 15.13 -22.40 -2.28
N HIS A 181 15.85 -23.01 -1.34
CA HIS A 181 16.77 -22.33 -0.43
C HIS A 181 18.04 -23.18 -0.24
N ARG A 182 19.18 -22.50 -0.06
CA ARG A 182 20.45 -23.15 0.19
C ARG A 182 21.18 -22.47 1.34
N TYR A 183 21.65 -23.26 2.30
CA TYR A 183 22.36 -22.81 3.48
C TYR A 183 23.69 -23.53 3.59
N MET A 184 24.70 -22.87 4.20
CA MET A 184 25.94 -23.55 4.58
C MET A 184 25.81 -24.12 6.00
N VAL A 185 26.41 -25.29 6.20
CA VAL A 185 26.51 -25.95 7.49
C VAL A 185 27.98 -26.00 7.89
N THR A 186 28.32 -25.52 9.07
CA THR A 186 29.69 -25.55 9.60
C THR A 186 30.02 -26.89 10.25
N GLU A 187 31.31 -27.20 10.44
CA GLU A 187 31.77 -28.45 11.08
C GLU A 187 31.19 -28.67 12.49
N ASP A 188 30.80 -27.61 13.19
CA ASP A 188 30.12 -27.67 14.49
C ASP A 188 28.59 -27.77 14.36
N GLN A 189 28.08 -28.14 13.18
CA GLN A 189 26.66 -28.29 12.81
C GLN A 189 25.83 -27.03 12.97
N ARG A 190 26.43 -25.87 12.88
CA ARG A 190 25.72 -24.60 12.79
C ARG A 190 25.35 -24.29 11.35
N VAL A 191 24.08 -24.02 11.12
CA VAL A 191 23.61 -23.52 9.82
C VAL A 191 23.97 -22.04 9.69
N ILE A 192 24.71 -21.69 8.64
CA ILE A 192 25.01 -20.29 8.31
C ILE A 192 24.27 -19.93 7.03
N THR A 193 23.52 -18.83 7.05
CA THR A 193 22.85 -18.34 5.85
C THR A 193 23.85 -17.75 4.88
N THR A 194 23.87 -18.26 3.65
CA THR A 194 24.51 -17.56 2.55
C THR A 194 23.48 -16.68 1.82
N ALA A 195 23.85 -15.47 1.50
CA ALA A 195 22.96 -14.44 0.90
C ALA A 195 22.58 -14.70 -0.57
N THR A 196 22.42 -15.95 -0.97
CA THR A 196 22.03 -16.33 -2.33
C THR A 196 20.95 -17.41 -2.28
N SER A 197 19.69 -16.98 -2.26
CA SER A 197 18.64 -17.80 -2.85
C SER A 197 18.98 -17.94 -4.32
N PRO A 198 19.16 -19.15 -4.88
CA PRO A 198 19.25 -19.30 -6.32
C PRO A 198 17.90 -18.86 -6.88
N ALA A 199 17.88 -17.74 -7.61
CA ALA A 199 16.72 -17.39 -8.39
C ALA A 199 16.38 -18.60 -9.26
N LEU A 200 15.18 -19.16 -9.10
CA LEU A 200 14.65 -20.12 -10.05
C LEU A 200 14.57 -19.39 -11.38
N THR A 201 15.62 -19.51 -12.18
CA THR A 201 15.59 -19.08 -13.57
C THR A 201 14.52 -19.95 -14.22
N SER A 202 13.42 -19.31 -14.64
CA SER A 202 12.39 -19.99 -15.39
C SER A 202 13.07 -20.81 -16.50
N ALA A 203 12.89 -22.11 -16.48
CA ALA A 203 13.29 -23.00 -17.54
C ALA A 203 12.41 -22.72 -18.77
N ALA A 204 12.71 -21.63 -19.46
CA ALA A 204 12.17 -21.26 -20.77
C ALA A 204 13.34 -21.00 -21.72
N SER A 205 14.16 -22.03 -21.93
CA SER A 205 15.09 -22.04 -23.03
C SER A 205 15.45 -23.48 -23.41
N GLN A 206 14.52 -24.16 -24.04
CA GLN A 206 14.77 -25.13 -25.10
C GLN A 206 13.43 -25.56 -25.71
N GLY A 207 13.10 -24.97 -26.85
CA GLY A 207 11.93 -25.35 -27.64
C GLY A 207 11.56 -24.23 -28.62
N ASP A 208 12.25 -24.21 -29.75
CA ASP A 208 11.94 -23.65 -31.06
C ASP A 208 10.82 -22.62 -31.25
N GLN A 209 11.29 -21.48 -31.79
CA GLN A 209 10.65 -20.69 -32.84
C GLN A 209 9.12 -20.55 -32.79
N GLU A 210 8.61 -19.56 -32.00
CA GLU A 210 7.40 -18.79 -32.35
C GLU A 210 7.04 -17.72 -31.31
N THR A 211 8.01 -17.14 -30.60
CA THR A 211 7.74 -16.11 -29.57
C THR A 211 8.16 -14.68 -29.96
N LYS A 212 8.30 -14.38 -31.25
CA LYS A 212 8.69 -13.04 -31.71
C LYS A 212 7.65 -11.91 -31.45
N PRO A 213 6.32 -12.15 -31.42
CA PRO A 213 5.39 -11.04 -31.16
C PRO A 213 5.40 -10.57 -29.70
N LEU A 214 5.55 -11.47 -28.74
CA LEU A 214 5.51 -11.11 -27.29
C LEU A 214 6.80 -10.45 -26.82
N GLN A 215 7.96 -10.87 -27.34
CA GLN A 215 9.22 -10.19 -27.04
C GLN A 215 9.32 -8.80 -27.68
N GLN A 216 8.73 -8.59 -28.86
CA GLN A 216 8.61 -7.27 -29.44
C GLN A 216 7.67 -6.39 -28.63
N LEU A 217 6.55 -6.92 -28.13
CA LEU A 217 5.64 -6.20 -27.24
C LEU A 217 6.30 -5.88 -25.88
N ALA A 218 7.00 -6.83 -25.30
CA ALA A 218 7.76 -6.63 -24.08
C ALA A 218 8.89 -5.61 -24.26
N ASN A 219 9.64 -5.70 -25.36
CA ASN A 219 10.69 -4.73 -25.66
C ASN A 219 10.12 -3.33 -26.00
N THR A 220 8.95 -3.25 -26.60
CA THR A 220 8.26 -1.98 -26.85
C THR A 220 7.71 -1.38 -25.55
N LEU A 221 7.27 -2.20 -24.60
CA LEU A 221 6.79 -1.76 -23.29
C LEU A 221 7.92 -1.48 -22.29
N MET A 222 9.09 -2.12 -22.45
CA MET A 222 10.24 -1.99 -21.54
C MET A 222 11.30 -0.98 -22.03
N SER A 223 11.30 -0.62 -23.30
CA SER A 223 12.26 0.32 -23.89
C SER A 223 12.28 1.73 -23.29
N PRO A 224 11.17 2.27 -22.71
CA PRO A 224 11.18 3.59 -22.10
C PRO A 224 11.96 3.69 -20.80
N PHE A 225 12.32 2.58 -20.15
CA PHE A 225 12.82 2.61 -18.76
C PHE A 225 14.35 2.61 -18.61
N THR A 226 15.12 2.65 -19.69
CA THR A 226 16.59 2.54 -19.64
C THR A 226 17.38 3.78 -20.03
N THR A 227 16.73 4.89 -20.37
CA THR A 227 17.41 6.14 -20.77
C THR A 227 16.97 7.35 -19.96
N THR A 228 17.84 8.34 -19.84
CA THR A 228 17.73 9.57 -19.05
C THR A 228 16.35 10.27 -19.11
N PRO A 229 15.92 10.94 -18.03
CA PRO A 229 14.55 11.48 -17.89
C PRO A 229 14.09 12.42 -19.00
N ASP A 230 15.01 13.19 -19.60
CA ASP A 230 14.67 14.24 -20.57
C ASP A 230 14.13 13.78 -21.94
N LYS A 231 14.25 12.50 -22.27
CA LYS A 231 13.83 12.02 -23.60
C LYS A 231 12.50 11.26 -23.61
N ARG A 232 11.96 10.90 -22.42
CA ARG A 232 10.80 10.01 -22.34
C ARG A 232 9.46 10.71 -22.49
N PHE A 233 9.40 11.99 -22.23
CA PHE A 233 8.16 12.77 -22.27
C PHE A 233 7.98 13.59 -23.55
N ALA A 234 9.00 13.69 -24.38
CA ALA A 234 8.92 14.35 -25.68
C ALA A 234 8.01 13.62 -26.70
N GLU A 235 7.62 12.37 -26.40
CA GLU A 235 6.78 11.55 -27.29
C GLU A 235 5.30 11.44 -26.85
N ILE A 236 4.90 12.08 -25.73
CA ILE A 236 3.49 12.16 -25.34
C ILE A 236 2.90 13.41 -26.03
N ASP A 237 2.48 13.23 -27.27
CA ASP A 237 1.99 14.32 -28.14
C ASP A 237 0.63 14.91 -27.70
N GLU A 238 -0.05 14.32 -26.69
CA GLU A 238 -1.38 14.76 -26.26
C GLU A 238 -1.56 14.61 -24.75
N ALA A 239 -1.40 15.70 -24.00
CA ALA A 239 -1.53 15.70 -22.55
C ALA A 239 -3.00 15.71 -22.08
N ILE A 240 -3.89 16.39 -22.80
CA ILE A 240 -5.34 16.45 -22.56
C ILE A 240 -6.08 16.05 -23.82
N ILE A 241 -7.00 15.08 -23.68
CA ILE A 241 -7.87 14.61 -24.76
C ILE A 241 -9.29 15.10 -24.47
N ARG A 242 -9.76 16.05 -25.25
CA ARG A 242 -11.17 16.48 -25.25
C ARG A 242 -11.95 15.68 -26.29
N GLN A 243 -13.21 15.35 -26.01
CA GLN A 243 -14.01 14.51 -26.91
C GLN A 243 -14.05 15.02 -28.38
N ASN A 244 -13.83 16.30 -28.62
CA ASN A 244 -13.91 16.91 -29.95
C ASN A 244 -12.69 17.74 -30.38
N GLN A 245 -11.65 17.85 -29.57
CA GLN A 245 -10.43 18.61 -29.89
C GLN A 245 -9.19 17.99 -29.25
N LYS A 246 -8.13 17.91 -30.06
CA LYS A 246 -6.79 17.50 -29.59
C LYS A 246 -5.95 18.76 -29.46
N ASP A 247 -5.84 19.27 -28.25
CA ASP A 247 -4.95 20.41 -27.98
C ASP A 247 -3.63 19.87 -27.43
N ARG A 248 -2.51 20.37 -27.93
CA ARG A 248 -1.19 20.08 -27.43
C ARG A 248 -0.94 20.98 -26.23
N LEU A 249 -0.82 20.39 -25.04
CA LEU A 249 -0.48 21.11 -23.82
C LEU A 249 0.93 20.77 -23.39
N GLY A 250 1.61 21.74 -22.82
CA GLY A 250 2.92 21.56 -22.19
C GLY A 250 2.84 20.61 -21.00
N ILE A 251 3.85 19.74 -20.86
CA ILE A 251 4.02 18.90 -19.69
C ILE A 251 5.39 19.21 -19.11
N TRP A 252 5.41 19.54 -17.83
CA TRP A 252 6.64 19.66 -17.06
C TRP A 252 6.73 18.56 -15.99
N MET A 253 7.90 18.02 -15.75
CA MET A 253 8.14 17.02 -14.71
C MET A 253 9.32 17.41 -13.85
N GLY A 254 9.09 17.42 -12.55
CA GLY A 254 10.09 17.70 -11.51
C GLY A 254 11.13 16.59 -11.33
N PRO A 255 12.10 16.81 -10.44
CA PRO A 255 13.12 15.82 -10.09
C PRO A 255 12.50 14.61 -9.40
N ASN A 256 13.29 13.51 -9.35
CA ASN A 256 12.89 12.34 -8.58
C ASN A 256 12.86 12.64 -7.08
N LEU A 257 11.71 12.39 -6.47
CA LEU A 257 11.50 12.45 -5.03
C LEU A 257 11.57 11.03 -4.46
N ALA A 258 12.26 10.86 -3.34
CA ALA A 258 12.30 9.59 -2.63
C ALA A 258 11.05 9.45 -1.74
N GLY A 259 10.33 8.33 -1.86
CA GLY A 259 9.16 8.01 -1.04
C GLY A 259 7.85 7.95 -1.82
N HIS A 260 6.80 7.52 -1.11
CA HIS A 260 5.43 7.42 -1.60
C HIS A 260 4.68 8.74 -1.36
N PRO A 261 4.11 9.39 -2.40
CA PRO A 261 3.41 10.64 -2.23
C PRO A 261 1.96 10.36 -1.79
N THR A 262 1.57 10.80 -0.60
CA THR A 262 0.23 10.62 -0.04
C THR A 262 -0.62 11.89 -0.05
N GLY A 263 -0.03 13.03 -0.40
CA GLY A 263 -0.75 14.30 -0.45
C GLY A 263 0.01 15.38 -1.18
N LEU A 264 -0.74 16.31 -1.78
CA LEU A 264 -0.23 17.47 -2.51
C LEU A 264 -1.09 18.71 -2.19
N ALA A 265 -0.42 19.83 -1.93
CA ALA A 265 -1.07 21.12 -1.83
C ALA A 265 -0.23 22.19 -2.56
N VAL A 266 -0.89 23.20 -3.11
CA VAL A 266 -0.25 24.35 -3.76
C VAL A 266 -0.88 25.63 -3.24
N ALA A 267 -0.07 26.53 -2.71
CA ALA A 267 -0.51 27.83 -2.20
C ALA A 267 0.70 28.74 -1.95
N ASP A 268 0.47 30.03 -1.80
CA ASP A 268 1.46 30.98 -1.25
C ASP A 268 1.59 30.71 0.26
N LEU A 269 2.68 30.04 0.66
CA LEU A 269 2.91 29.63 2.04
C LEU A 269 3.78 30.61 2.83
N ASP A 270 4.55 31.47 2.16
CA ASP A 270 5.44 32.43 2.81
C ASP A 270 5.01 33.89 2.66
N GLY A 271 3.96 34.15 1.87
CA GLY A 271 3.34 35.46 1.71
C GLY A 271 4.09 36.37 0.75
N ASP A 272 4.91 35.82 -0.14
CA ASP A 272 5.68 36.59 -1.12
C ASP A 272 4.96 36.76 -2.48
N GLY A 273 3.77 36.17 -2.61
CA GLY A 273 2.91 36.22 -3.80
C GLY A 273 3.19 35.14 -4.82
N LEU A 274 4.15 34.24 -4.58
CA LEU A 274 4.43 33.08 -5.40
C LEU A 274 3.90 31.80 -4.74
N GLN A 275 3.52 30.82 -5.56
CA GLN A 275 2.97 29.57 -5.06
C GLN A 275 4.07 28.56 -4.72
N GLU A 276 3.97 27.89 -3.59
CA GLU A 276 4.74 26.71 -3.23
C GLU A 276 3.96 25.44 -3.46
N ILE A 277 4.69 24.38 -3.78
CA ILE A 277 4.20 23.02 -3.86
C ILE A 277 4.63 22.28 -2.61
N ALA A 278 3.68 21.83 -1.80
CA ALA A 278 3.93 20.95 -0.66
C ALA A 278 3.55 19.51 -1.00
N VAL A 279 4.51 18.59 -0.89
CA VAL A 279 4.32 17.15 -1.15
C VAL A 279 4.51 16.37 0.13
N VAL A 280 3.51 15.61 0.54
CA VAL A 280 3.61 14.67 1.67
C VAL A 280 4.31 13.41 1.20
N LEU A 281 5.42 13.09 1.85
CA LEU A 281 6.18 11.86 1.70
C LEU A 281 6.19 11.13 3.05
N GLU A 282 6.46 9.85 3.09
CA GLU A 282 6.27 8.99 4.29
C GLU A 282 6.63 9.61 5.65
N LYS A 283 7.73 10.39 5.73
CA LYS A 283 8.27 10.93 7.00
C LYS A 283 8.59 12.42 6.95
N LYS A 284 8.20 13.08 5.88
CA LYS A 284 8.47 14.51 5.70
C LYS A 284 7.44 15.16 4.77
N ILE A 285 7.33 16.45 4.88
CA ILE A 285 6.66 17.30 3.91
C ILE A 285 7.77 18.06 3.17
N LEU A 286 7.85 17.86 1.88
CA LEU A 286 8.75 18.62 1.01
C LEU A 286 8.01 19.87 0.54
N ILE A 287 8.61 21.04 0.76
CA ILE A 287 8.10 22.33 0.27
C ILE A 287 9.07 22.82 -0.80
N ALA A 288 8.55 23.09 -1.98
CA ALA A 288 9.33 23.51 -3.12
C ALA A 288 8.58 24.56 -3.94
N ARG A 289 9.30 25.27 -4.78
CA ARG A 289 8.75 26.25 -5.72
C ARG A 289 9.24 25.94 -7.14
N VAL A 290 8.38 26.12 -8.12
CA VAL A 290 8.78 26.08 -9.54
C VAL A 290 8.75 27.49 -10.07
N VAL A 291 9.85 27.93 -10.62
CA VAL A 291 9.96 29.24 -11.29
C VAL A 291 10.84 29.06 -12.52
N GLU A 292 10.38 29.56 -13.65
CA GLU A 292 11.10 29.41 -14.94
C GLU A 292 11.46 27.95 -15.26
N GLY A 293 10.56 27.00 -14.92
CA GLY A 293 10.73 25.58 -15.11
C GLY A 293 11.77 24.91 -14.19
N GLN A 294 12.30 25.61 -13.19
CA GLN A 294 13.25 25.06 -12.22
C GLN A 294 12.56 24.72 -10.89
N PHE A 295 12.67 23.47 -10.47
CA PHE A 295 12.21 23.00 -9.17
C PHE A 295 13.25 23.32 -8.09
N LYS A 296 12.89 24.18 -7.16
CA LYS A 296 13.74 24.58 -6.05
C LYS A 296 13.13 24.12 -4.73
N THR A 297 13.79 23.20 -4.04
CA THR A 297 13.41 22.85 -2.66
C THR A 297 13.68 24.04 -1.73
N LEU A 298 12.65 24.47 -1.01
CA LEU A 298 12.73 25.54 -0.01
C LEU A 298 12.93 24.95 1.39
N ALA A 299 12.18 23.88 1.72
CA ALA A 299 12.25 23.24 3.03
C ALA A 299 11.88 21.76 2.98
N GLU A 300 12.34 21.02 3.98
CA GLU A 300 11.86 19.70 4.33
C GLU A 300 11.44 19.72 5.80
N VAL A 301 10.14 19.59 6.04
CA VAL A 301 9.58 19.50 7.39
C VAL A 301 9.57 18.04 7.80
N ALA A 302 10.47 17.65 8.70
CA ALA A 302 10.52 16.29 9.22
C ALA A 302 9.31 15.99 10.09
N VAL A 303 8.68 14.83 9.87
CA VAL A 303 7.52 14.36 10.62
C VAL A 303 7.89 13.09 11.38
N SER A 304 7.40 12.96 12.62
CA SER A 304 7.66 11.78 13.46
C SER A 304 7.23 10.50 12.75
N GLY A 305 8.09 9.48 12.75
CA GLY A 305 7.79 8.19 12.14
C GLY A 305 6.64 7.39 12.80
N VAL A 306 6.08 7.89 13.91
CA VAL A 306 4.86 7.35 14.54
C VAL A 306 3.59 7.86 13.82
N LEU A 307 3.70 8.98 13.10
CA LEU A 307 2.59 9.59 12.37
C LEU A 307 2.47 8.98 10.98
N GLN A 308 1.29 8.50 10.64
CA GLN A 308 0.88 8.18 9.28
C GLN A 308 0.09 9.36 8.74
N MET A 309 0.68 10.13 7.83
CA MET A 309 0.02 11.23 7.15
C MET A 309 -0.94 10.69 6.09
N LEU A 310 -2.15 11.22 6.03
CA LEU A 310 -3.24 10.73 5.18
C LEU A 310 -3.62 11.70 4.07
N SER A 311 -3.55 13.00 4.33
CA SER A 311 -3.86 14.07 3.36
C SER A 311 -3.26 15.40 3.82
N ILE A 312 -3.15 16.33 2.88
CA ILE A 312 -2.73 17.71 3.12
C ILE A 312 -3.62 18.67 2.33
N ASP A 313 -3.94 19.80 2.93
CA ASP A 313 -4.57 20.95 2.28
C ASP A 313 -3.86 22.23 2.69
N ALA A 314 -3.89 23.23 1.83
CA ALA A 314 -3.42 24.57 2.12
C ALA A 314 -4.61 25.54 2.18
N LEU A 315 -4.61 26.43 3.15
CA LEU A 315 -5.64 27.46 3.32
C LEU A 315 -5.10 28.59 4.21
N ASP A 316 -5.29 29.85 3.80
CA ASP A 316 -5.10 31.00 4.66
C ASP A 316 -6.35 31.16 5.54
N LEU A 317 -6.30 30.63 6.78
CA LEU A 317 -7.46 30.57 7.68
C LEU A 317 -7.66 31.86 8.45
N ASP A 318 -6.61 32.63 8.72
CA ASP A 318 -6.67 33.86 9.48
C ASP A 318 -6.57 35.14 8.63
N ASN A 319 -6.47 34.97 7.31
CA ASN A 319 -6.40 36.01 6.29
C ASN A 319 -5.20 36.95 6.48
N ASP A 320 -4.06 36.38 6.86
CA ASP A 320 -2.80 37.14 7.01
C ASP A 320 -2.01 37.23 5.69
N GLY A 321 -2.51 36.60 4.63
CA GLY A 321 -1.89 36.52 3.30
C GLY A 321 -0.92 35.36 3.13
N ARG A 322 -0.82 34.44 4.10
CA ARG A 322 -0.05 33.21 4.04
C ARG A 322 -0.96 32.01 4.24
N SER A 323 -0.78 31.01 3.41
CA SER A 323 -1.53 29.78 3.61
C SER A 323 -0.79 28.83 4.56
N GLU A 324 -1.49 28.30 5.54
CA GLU A 324 -0.99 27.20 6.34
C GLU A 324 -1.27 25.85 5.66
N LEU A 325 -0.45 24.85 5.99
CA LEU A 325 -0.68 23.47 5.58
C LEU A 325 -1.38 22.71 6.70
N TYR A 326 -2.53 22.12 6.41
CA TYR A 326 -3.32 21.32 7.34
C TYR A 326 -3.20 19.85 6.96
N VAL A 327 -2.62 19.05 7.86
CA VAL A 327 -2.30 17.66 7.63
C VAL A 327 -3.18 16.77 8.48
N SER A 328 -3.98 15.92 7.83
CA SER A 328 -4.65 14.82 8.50
C SER A 328 -3.68 13.67 8.71
N ALA A 329 -3.56 13.22 9.96
CA ALA A 329 -2.66 12.13 10.31
C ALA A 329 -3.23 11.23 11.40
N LEU A 330 -2.67 10.02 11.48
CA LEU A 330 -2.91 9.04 12.55
C LEU A 330 -1.65 8.80 13.36
N ALA A 331 -1.80 8.68 14.66
CA ALA A 331 -0.80 8.12 15.56
C ALA A 331 -1.44 7.09 16.47
N ASN A 332 -0.86 5.90 16.58
CA ASN A 332 -1.39 4.84 17.43
C ASN A 332 -2.89 4.59 17.21
N TYR A 333 -3.32 4.52 15.95
CA TYR A 333 -4.70 4.26 15.52
C TYR A 333 -5.73 5.35 15.90
N ARG A 334 -5.28 6.57 16.13
CA ARG A 334 -6.14 7.71 16.46
C ARG A 334 -5.72 8.93 15.65
N PRO A 335 -6.65 9.83 15.33
CA PRO A 335 -6.30 11.10 14.71
C PRO A 335 -5.26 11.85 15.56
N SER A 336 -4.27 12.37 14.87
CA SER A 336 -3.19 13.18 15.42
C SER A 336 -2.75 14.17 14.34
N SER A 337 -3.71 14.97 13.87
CA SER A 337 -3.52 15.96 12.82
C SER A 337 -2.70 17.15 13.32
N PHE A 338 -2.11 17.90 12.41
CA PHE A 338 -1.24 19.02 12.72
C PHE A 338 -1.29 20.09 11.62
N ALA A 339 -0.83 21.29 11.95
CA ALA A 339 -0.61 22.37 11.01
C ALA A 339 0.88 22.64 10.82
N VAL A 340 1.28 23.04 9.60
CA VAL A 340 2.62 23.58 9.31
C VAL A 340 2.47 25.02 8.90
N GLU A 341 3.26 25.90 9.50
CA GLU A 341 3.20 27.33 9.34
C GLU A 341 4.59 27.90 9.01
N PHE A 342 4.61 29.03 8.31
CA PHE A 342 5.83 29.79 8.06
C PHE A 342 5.98 30.91 9.12
N ASP A 343 7.04 30.87 9.89
CA ASP A 343 7.30 31.84 10.98
C ASP A 343 7.96 33.16 10.51
N GLY A 344 8.11 33.33 9.20
CA GLY A 344 8.85 34.42 8.58
C GLY A 344 10.30 34.08 8.24
N SER A 345 10.75 32.88 8.60
CA SER A 345 12.12 32.39 8.31
C SER A 345 12.14 30.91 7.95
N ASN A 346 11.30 30.10 8.62
CA ASN A 346 11.30 28.66 8.45
C ASN A 346 9.86 28.12 8.46
N TYR A 347 9.67 26.99 7.77
CA TYR A 347 8.46 26.19 7.88
C TYR A 347 8.57 25.22 9.05
N ALA A 348 7.62 25.24 9.96
CA ALA A 348 7.62 24.41 11.16
C ALA A 348 6.23 23.88 11.50
N ILE A 349 6.17 22.77 12.23
CA ILE A 349 4.93 22.28 12.82
C ILE A 349 4.55 23.28 13.95
N GLY A 350 3.42 23.95 13.76
CA GLY A 350 2.81 24.82 14.74
C GLY A 350 2.00 24.01 15.75
N GLN A 351 0.67 23.94 15.57
CA GLN A 351 -0.20 23.12 16.41
C GLN A 351 -0.20 21.65 15.95
N ASP A 352 -0.03 20.72 16.88
CA ASP A 352 -0.02 19.28 16.62
C ASP A 352 -0.98 18.49 17.57
N GLY A 353 -1.08 17.17 17.31
CA GLY A 353 -1.82 16.25 18.17
C GLY A 353 -3.33 16.45 18.19
N MET A 354 -3.90 17.12 17.21
CA MET A 354 -5.35 17.34 17.10
C MET A 354 -6.08 16.01 16.93
N ARG A 355 -7.13 15.81 17.74
CA ARG A 355 -7.88 14.54 17.83
C ARG A 355 -9.01 14.42 16.81
N TRP A 356 -8.87 15.09 15.69
CA TRP A 356 -9.78 15.03 14.53
C TRP A 356 -8.99 15.07 13.22
N PHE A 357 -9.62 14.65 12.16
CA PHE A 357 -9.11 14.80 10.80
C PHE A 357 -9.39 16.23 10.31
N LEU A 358 -8.63 16.68 9.34
CA LEU A 358 -8.71 18.03 8.75
C LEU A 358 -8.88 17.93 7.23
N ARG A 359 -9.67 18.82 6.66
CA ARG A 359 -9.82 19.00 5.23
C ARG A 359 -10.27 20.43 4.91
N ALA A 360 -9.75 21.01 3.84
CA ALA A 360 -10.30 22.24 3.28
C ALA A 360 -11.27 21.89 2.15
N VAL A 361 -12.54 22.23 2.32
CA VAL A 361 -13.64 21.93 1.38
C VAL A 361 -14.40 23.19 1.03
N THR A 362 -15.04 23.22 -0.14
CA THR A 362 -16.02 24.27 -0.46
C THR A 362 -17.40 23.79 -0.03
N LEU A 363 -17.98 24.46 0.95
CA LEU A 363 -19.32 24.16 1.44
C LEU A 363 -20.38 24.88 0.60
N GLN A 364 -21.62 24.40 0.69
CA GLN A 364 -22.74 24.99 -0.05
C GLN A 364 -22.88 26.48 0.22
N GLY A 365 -22.97 27.26 -0.88
CA GLY A 365 -23.20 28.71 -0.81
C GLY A 365 -21.97 29.52 -0.46
N GLU A 366 -20.81 28.89 -0.25
CA GLU A 366 -19.54 29.55 -0.02
C GLU A 366 -18.74 29.66 -1.31
N ALA A 367 -18.13 30.80 -1.53
CA ALA A 367 -17.21 31.01 -2.66
C ALA A 367 -15.82 30.45 -2.36
N ASP A 368 -15.42 30.51 -1.07
CA ASP A 368 -14.11 30.14 -0.59
C ASP A 368 -14.12 28.76 0.08
N ARG A 369 -12.95 28.18 0.19
CA ARG A 369 -12.76 26.93 0.93
C ARG A 369 -12.83 27.21 2.43
N THR A 370 -13.40 26.26 3.15
CA THR A 370 -13.52 26.27 4.61
C THR A 370 -12.75 25.09 5.18
N LEU A 371 -11.95 25.32 6.22
CA LEU A 371 -11.33 24.24 6.97
C LEU A 371 -12.38 23.54 7.84
N VAL A 372 -12.54 22.24 7.64
CA VAL A 372 -13.44 21.40 8.43
C VAL A 372 -12.67 20.32 9.15
N GLY A 373 -13.17 19.92 10.30
CA GLY A 373 -12.69 18.81 11.10
C GLY A 373 -13.73 17.71 11.19
N GLN A 374 -13.27 16.46 11.33
CA GLN A 374 -14.13 15.32 11.62
C GLN A 374 -13.52 14.45 12.71
N ARG A 375 -14.31 14.08 13.69
CA ARG A 375 -13.90 13.16 14.73
C ARG A 375 -13.82 11.74 14.18
N LEU A 376 -12.98 10.93 14.79
CA LEU A 376 -12.96 9.50 14.50
C LEU A 376 -14.31 8.89 14.88
N GLY A 377 -14.90 8.16 13.95
CA GLY A 377 -16.08 7.35 14.17
C GLY A 377 -15.79 6.09 14.99
N ASN A 378 -16.39 4.99 14.61
CA ASN A 378 -16.14 3.69 15.24
C ASN A 378 -15.26 2.80 14.35
N ILE A 379 -14.97 1.57 14.81
CA ILE A 379 -14.10 0.64 14.08
C ILE A 379 -14.74 0.11 12.79
N ASP A 380 -16.07 0.06 12.74
CA ASP A 380 -16.81 -0.45 11.59
C ASP A 380 -16.98 0.65 10.53
N ASP A 381 -17.03 1.92 10.98
CA ASP A 381 -17.03 3.09 10.12
C ASP A 381 -16.20 4.22 10.72
N VAL A 382 -15.04 4.42 10.13
CA VAL A 382 -14.00 5.36 10.61
C VAL A 382 -14.46 6.81 10.52
N PHE A 383 -15.31 7.13 9.55
CA PHE A 383 -15.68 8.49 9.19
C PHE A 383 -17.14 8.85 9.54
N THR A 384 -17.72 8.20 10.55
CA THR A 384 -19.07 8.51 11.06
C THR A 384 -19.09 9.56 12.20
N GLY A 385 -17.94 10.11 12.55
CA GLY A 385 -17.89 11.18 13.54
C GLY A 385 -18.44 12.50 12.99
N ASP A 386 -18.89 13.37 13.88
CA ASP A 386 -19.43 14.69 13.51
C ASP A 386 -18.42 15.52 12.73
N VAL A 387 -18.90 16.21 11.69
CA VAL A 387 -18.14 17.18 10.92
C VAL A 387 -18.43 18.58 11.46
N PHE A 388 -17.40 19.39 11.64
CA PHE A 388 -17.50 20.74 12.16
C PHE A 388 -16.52 21.68 11.45
N ARG A 389 -16.84 22.99 11.43
CA ARG A 389 -15.91 24.02 10.97
C ARG A 389 -14.74 24.13 11.94
N VAL A 390 -13.55 24.33 11.42
CA VAL A 390 -12.38 24.66 12.24
C VAL A 390 -12.16 26.17 12.22
N GLN A 391 -11.90 26.74 13.36
CA GLN A 391 -11.67 28.16 13.54
C GLN A 391 -10.34 28.39 14.26
N ARG A 392 -9.66 29.51 13.98
CA ARG A 392 -8.50 29.93 14.75
C ARG A 392 -8.96 30.90 15.86
N LYS A 393 -8.73 30.57 17.13
CA LYS A 393 -9.02 31.44 18.29
C LYS A 393 -7.79 31.54 19.19
N ALA A 394 -7.34 32.75 19.42
CA ALA A 394 -6.14 33.03 20.19
C ALA A 394 -4.88 32.29 19.69
N GLY A 395 -4.77 32.08 18.37
CA GLY A 395 -3.66 31.38 17.73
C GLY A 395 -3.83 29.85 17.64
N GLU A 396 -4.85 29.28 18.29
CA GLU A 396 -5.10 27.83 18.27
C GLU A 396 -6.27 27.45 17.35
N LEU A 397 -6.17 26.31 16.69
CA LEU A 397 -7.25 25.70 15.94
C LEU A 397 -8.24 25.04 16.91
N VAL A 398 -9.49 25.43 16.83
CA VAL A 398 -10.56 24.94 17.70
C VAL A 398 -11.77 24.50 16.87
N GLU A 399 -12.57 23.62 17.46
CA GLU A 399 -13.86 23.22 16.92
C GLU A 399 -14.84 24.43 16.92
N GLY A 400 -15.48 24.63 15.78
CA GLY A 400 -16.51 25.63 15.55
C GLY A 400 -17.88 25.02 15.36
N ASP A 401 -18.70 25.64 14.51
CA ASP A 401 -20.08 25.21 14.26
C ASP A 401 -20.13 23.88 13.53
N PRO A 402 -21.14 23.02 13.81
CA PRO A 402 -21.34 21.77 13.09
C PRO A 402 -21.66 22.04 11.61
N VAL A 403 -21.27 21.10 10.76
CA VAL A 403 -21.62 21.08 9.33
C VAL A 403 -22.60 19.95 9.10
N ASP A 404 -23.79 20.30 8.63
CA ASP A 404 -24.84 19.34 8.31
C ASP A 404 -24.55 18.70 6.95
N LEU A 405 -24.31 17.40 6.95
CA LEU A 405 -24.04 16.60 5.76
C LEU A 405 -24.87 15.32 5.80
N PRO A 406 -25.33 14.79 4.63
CA PRO A 406 -25.88 13.45 4.55
C PRO A 406 -24.98 12.40 5.20
N GLU A 407 -25.55 11.40 5.86
CA GLU A 407 -24.83 10.35 6.61
C GLU A 407 -23.76 9.60 5.78
N GLN A 408 -23.96 9.52 4.45
CA GLN A 408 -23.03 8.85 3.54
C GLN A 408 -21.77 9.64 3.26
N LEU A 409 -21.76 10.93 3.64
CA LEU A 409 -20.65 11.84 3.37
C LEU A 409 -19.72 11.96 4.57
N ASN A 410 -18.46 12.12 4.26
CA ASN A 410 -17.43 12.48 5.22
C ASN A 410 -16.45 13.45 4.57
N LEU A 411 -15.60 14.08 5.36
CA LEU A 411 -14.74 15.16 4.88
C LEU A 411 -13.78 14.79 3.74
N PHE A 412 -13.58 13.50 3.44
CA PHE A 412 -12.64 13.06 2.39
C PHE A 412 -13.29 12.64 1.08
N ASN A 413 -14.63 12.55 1.00
CA ASN A 413 -15.24 11.86 -0.12
C ASN A 413 -16.22 12.66 -0.96
N PHE A 414 -16.40 13.97 -0.73
CA PHE A 414 -17.45 14.71 -1.45
C PHE A 414 -17.01 16.09 -1.96
N ILE A 415 -17.79 16.58 -2.93
CA ILE A 415 -17.93 17.98 -3.29
C ILE A 415 -19.41 18.33 -3.44
N SER A 416 -19.77 19.59 -3.20
CA SER A 416 -21.11 20.11 -3.46
C SER A 416 -21.23 20.62 -4.91
N ILE A 417 -22.34 20.34 -5.57
CA ILE A 417 -22.67 20.83 -6.89
C ILE A 417 -24.07 21.44 -6.91
N THR A 418 -24.30 22.37 -7.80
CA THR A 418 -25.62 22.96 -8.02
C THR A 418 -26.08 22.58 -9.42
N ASP A 419 -27.24 21.95 -9.55
CA ASP A 419 -27.81 21.60 -10.83
C ASP A 419 -28.43 22.79 -11.59
N ALA A 420 -28.88 22.56 -12.82
CA ALA A 420 -29.54 23.59 -13.63
C ALA A 420 -30.81 24.18 -12.99
N LYS A 421 -31.41 23.48 -12.03
CA LYS A 421 -32.59 23.93 -11.26
C LYS A 421 -32.20 24.64 -9.97
N LYS A 422 -30.90 24.87 -9.76
CA LYS A 422 -30.32 25.43 -8.53
C LYS A 422 -30.55 24.53 -7.28
N GLN A 423 -30.72 23.23 -7.48
CA GLN A 423 -30.80 22.28 -6.37
C GLN A 423 -29.40 21.85 -5.96
N LEU A 424 -29.18 21.77 -4.66
CA LEU A 424 -27.96 21.23 -4.10
C LEU A 424 -27.93 19.72 -4.29
N ASN A 425 -26.80 19.23 -4.80
CA ASN A 425 -26.47 17.82 -4.83
C ASN A 425 -25.01 17.66 -4.38
N TYR A 426 -24.63 16.44 -4.07
CA TYR A 426 -23.27 16.10 -3.71
C TYR A 426 -22.73 15.04 -4.68
N VAL A 427 -21.51 15.22 -5.14
CA VAL A 427 -20.77 14.14 -5.79
C VAL A 427 -19.84 13.54 -4.77
N SER A 428 -19.91 12.24 -4.61
CA SER A 428 -19.15 11.49 -3.61
C SER A 428 -18.46 10.29 -4.22
N MET A 429 -17.38 9.85 -3.59
CA MET A 429 -16.67 8.61 -3.92
C MET A 429 -16.94 7.56 -2.86
N THR A 430 -17.49 6.41 -3.28
CA THR A 430 -17.81 5.29 -2.39
C THR A 430 -16.56 4.51 -1.94
N SER A 431 -16.73 3.60 -0.99
CA SER A 431 -15.67 2.66 -0.60
C SER A 431 -15.28 1.68 -1.70
N GLY A 432 -16.16 1.49 -2.70
CA GLY A 432 -15.92 0.66 -3.88
C GLY A 432 -15.25 1.39 -5.04
N ASP A 433 -14.82 2.65 -4.85
CA ASP A 433 -14.26 3.50 -5.90
C ASP A 433 -15.26 3.87 -7.02
N ASN A 434 -16.56 3.87 -6.75
CA ASN A 434 -17.55 4.39 -7.67
C ASN A 434 -17.90 5.83 -7.30
N LEU A 435 -18.16 6.66 -8.31
CA LEU A 435 -18.76 7.98 -8.07
C LEU A 435 -20.26 7.82 -7.90
N VAL A 436 -20.81 8.53 -6.93
CA VAL A 436 -22.26 8.64 -6.73
C VAL A 436 -22.66 10.12 -6.71
N VAL A 437 -23.86 10.40 -7.18
CA VAL A 437 -24.51 11.69 -6.99
C VAL A 437 -25.64 11.50 -6.00
N LEU A 438 -25.61 12.30 -4.93
CA LEU A 438 -26.62 12.31 -3.88
C LEU A 438 -27.39 13.63 -3.90
N SER A 439 -28.68 13.59 -3.59
CA SER A 439 -29.45 14.80 -3.29
C SER A 439 -29.00 15.43 -1.97
N ALA A 440 -29.49 16.62 -1.66
CA ALA A 440 -29.26 17.28 -0.38
C ALA A 440 -29.70 16.43 0.82
N ASP A 441 -30.73 15.60 0.64
CA ASP A 441 -31.28 14.71 1.67
C ASP A 441 -30.58 13.34 1.72
N GLY A 442 -29.52 13.13 0.90
CA GLY A 442 -28.75 11.88 0.86
C GLY A 442 -29.36 10.78 -0.02
N GLU A 443 -30.40 11.05 -0.81
CA GLU A 443 -30.94 10.10 -1.76
C GLU A 443 -29.97 9.90 -2.94
N LYS A 444 -29.67 8.65 -3.30
CA LYS A 444 -28.80 8.33 -4.44
C LYS A 444 -29.53 8.59 -5.76
N LEU A 445 -29.04 9.58 -6.50
CA LEU A 445 -29.57 9.96 -7.81
C LEU A 445 -28.91 9.20 -8.96
N TRP A 446 -27.60 8.89 -8.81
CA TRP A 446 -26.83 8.21 -9.83
C TRP A 446 -25.58 7.54 -9.23
N GLU A 447 -25.07 6.52 -9.91
CA GLU A 447 -23.81 5.83 -9.58
C GLU A 447 -23.08 5.43 -10.86
N SER A 448 -21.76 5.55 -10.87
CA SER A 448 -20.92 5.19 -12.01
C SER A 448 -20.73 3.69 -12.14
N ASP A 449 -20.75 3.17 -13.40
CA ASP A 449 -20.30 1.81 -13.69
C ASP A 449 -18.77 1.70 -13.67
N ALA A 450 -18.08 2.79 -13.99
CA ALA A 450 -16.63 2.87 -13.98
C ALA A 450 -16.09 3.15 -12.58
N TYR A 451 -14.87 2.64 -12.31
CA TYR A 451 -14.14 2.96 -11.10
C TYR A 451 -13.40 4.29 -11.24
N PHE A 452 -13.41 5.06 -10.15
CA PHE A 452 -12.66 6.30 -9.99
C PHE A 452 -11.81 6.23 -8.71
N GLY A 453 -10.87 7.15 -8.53
CA GLY A 453 -9.95 7.09 -7.40
C GLY A 453 -8.98 5.95 -7.54
N GLY A 454 -9.07 4.98 -6.64
CA GLY A 454 -8.10 3.89 -6.57
C GLY A 454 -6.90 4.32 -5.73
N SER A 455 -7.07 4.40 -4.39
CA SER A 455 -6.00 4.79 -3.47
C SER A 455 -5.24 3.56 -2.97
N GLU A 456 -3.92 3.68 -2.87
CA GLU A 456 -3.02 2.74 -2.17
C GLU A 456 -2.83 3.16 -0.70
N ASP A 457 -3.24 4.37 -0.34
CA ASP A 457 -3.11 4.93 1.00
C ASP A 457 -4.22 4.40 1.90
N CYS A 458 -3.90 3.30 2.56
CA CYS A 458 -4.83 2.62 3.45
C CYS A 458 -4.28 2.57 4.87
N PHE A 459 -5.17 2.55 5.84
CA PHE A 459 -4.81 2.35 7.25
C PHE A 459 -5.81 1.41 7.93
N THR A 460 -5.40 0.86 9.06
CA THR A 460 -6.26 0.01 9.89
C THR A 460 -6.41 0.62 11.26
N LEU A 461 -7.60 0.50 11.85
CA LEU A 461 -7.79 0.78 13.27
C LEU A 461 -7.49 -0.47 14.10
N LYS A 462 -7.08 -0.28 15.36
CA LYS A 462 -6.83 -1.40 16.26
C LYS A 462 -8.15 -2.12 16.56
N PRO A 463 -8.26 -3.45 16.31
CA PRO A 463 -9.48 -4.18 16.59
C PRO A 463 -9.73 -4.25 18.10
N LYS A 464 -11.01 -4.34 18.47
CA LYS A 464 -11.43 -4.53 19.86
C LYS A 464 -11.15 -5.93 20.36
N LEU A 465 -11.17 -6.94 19.48
CA LEU A 465 -10.94 -8.35 19.78
C LEU A 465 -9.70 -8.86 19.05
N ARG A 466 -9.00 -9.81 19.65
CA ARG A 466 -7.70 -10.32 19.17
C ARG A 466 -7.76 -11.09 17.85
N ASP A 467 -8.94 -11.57 17.47
CA ASP A 467 -9.17 -12.46 16.32
C ASP A 467 -10.02 -11.82 15.20
N GLU A 468 -10.26 -10.50 15.26
CA GLU A 468 -10.99 -9.80 14.20
C GLU A 468 -10.09 -9.61 12.97
N ILE A 469 -10.66 -9.88 11.79
CA ILE A 469 -10.01 -9.60 10.51
C ILE A 469 -9.90 -8.08 10.34
N TYR A 470 -8.67 -7.60 10.15
CA TYR A 470 -8.42 -6.20 9.86
C TYR A 470 -8.89 -5.86 8.44
N ILE A 471 -9.95 -5.07 8.32
CA ILE A 471 -10.34 -4.49 7.04
C ILE A 471 -9.70 -3.10 6.97
N PRO A 472 -8.75 -2.87 6.05
CA PRO A 472 -8.16 -1.56 5.90
C PRO A 472 -9.17 -0.56 5.35
N THR A 473 -9.16 0.64 5.88
CA THR A 473 -9.87 1.79 5.32
C THR A 473 -8.91 2.51 4.37
N CYS A 474 -9.25 2.59 3.09
CA CYS A 474 -8.44 3.31 2.12
C CYS A 474 -8.96 4.74 1.96
N MET A 475 -8.03 5.68 1.86
CA MET A 475 -8.36 7.08 1.62
C MET A 475 -9.08 7.26 0.29
N ARG A 476 -9.91 8.29 0.19
CA ARG A 476 -10.52 8.68 -1.07
C ARG A 476 -9.72 9.80 -1.68
N HIS A 477 -9.48 9.72 -2.99
CA HIS A 477 -8.91 10.85 -3.71
C HIS A 477 -9.88 12.03 -3.66
N ARG A 478 -9.29 13.21 -3.60
CA ARG A 478 -10.10 14.44 -3.66
C ARG A 478 -10.86 14.54 -4.98
N LEU A 479 -12.01 15.15 -4.93
CA LEU A 479 -12.71 15.68 -6.07
C LEU A 479 -12.46 17.18 -6.09
N VAL A 480 -12.22 17.76 -7.25
CA VAL A 480 -11.97 19.21 -7.40
C VAL A 480 -13.00 19.80 -8.34
N MET A 481 -13.59 20.90 -7.91
CA MET A 481 -14.48 21.69 -8.75
C MET A 481 -13.66 22.66 -9.61
N LEU A 482 -13.85 22.60 -10.91
CA LEU A 482 -13.31 23.55 -11.87
C LEU A 482 -14.37 24.61 -12.24
N PRO A 483 -13.97 25.75 -12.82
CA PRO A 483 -14.91 26.71 -13.39
C PRO A 483 -15.90 26.04 -14.35
N GLY A 484 -17.16 26.48 -14.35
CA GLY A 484 -18.19 25.89 -15.22
C GLY A 484 -18.88 24.64 -14.69
N ASN A 485 -18.74 24.34 -13.40
CA ASN A 485 -19.28 23.13 -12.74
C ASN A 485 -18.67 21.83 -13.27
N GLU A 486 -17.45 21.87 -13.75
CA GLU A 486 -16.69 20.68 -14.10
C GLU A 486 -16.12 20.05 -12.84
N ILE A 487 -16.22 18.72 -12.75
CA ILE A 487 -15.76 17.93 -11.63
C ILE A 487 -14.54 17.14 -12.07
N LEU A 488 -13.41 17.38 -11.46
CA LEU A 488 -12.20 16.64 -11.74
C LEU A 488 -12.04 15.47 -10.78
N ALA A 489 -11.82 14.28 -11.31
CA ALA A 489 -11.64 13.05 -10.56
C ALA A 489 -10.46 12.24 -11.08
N VAL A 490 -9.78 11.54 -10.16
CA VAL A 490 -8.71 10.60 -10.50
C VAL A 490 -9.29 9.28 -10.99
N GLN A 491 -8.62 8.69 -11.98
CA GLN A 491 -8.72 7.25 -12.27
C GLN A 491 -7.32 6.64 -12.19
N ASN A 492 -7.09 5.83 -11.17
CA ASN A 492 -5.93 4.95 -11.08
C ASN A 492 -6.32 3.57 -11.58
N ASP A 493 -5.66 3.11 -12.64
CA ASP A 493 -5.87 1.80 -13.24
C ASP A 493 -4.84 0.80 -12.71
N GLY A 494 -5.33 -0.38 -12.35
CA GLY A 494 -4.52 -1.42 -11.76
C GLY A 494 -5.39 -2.47 -11.07
N GLN A 495 -4.85 -3.07 -10.03
CA GLN A 495 -5.50 -4.18 -9.35
C GLN A 495 -6.26 -3.71 -8.11
N ARG A 496 -7.54 -4.11 -8.03
CA ARG A 496 -8.46 -3.88 -6.90
C ARG A 496 -8.96 -5.21 -6.35
N ILE A 497 -8.06 -6.17 -6.15
CA ILE A 497 -8.42 -7.57 -5.91
C ILE A 497 -9.13 -7.77 -4.57
N VAL A 498 -8.70 -7.07 -3.54
CA VAL A 498 -9.34 -6.97 -2.22
C VAL A 498 -9.02 -5.62 -1.61
N GLN A 499 -9.83 -5.14 -0.65
CA GLN A 499 -9.59 -3.85 0.01
C GLN A 499 -8.17 -3.71 0.60
N ARG A 500 -7.52 -4.83 0.92
CA ARG A 500 -6.18 -4.89 1.49
C ARG A 500 -5.06 -4.79 0.45
N TYR A 501 -5.32 -5.20 -0.80
CA TYR A 501 -4.29 -5.27 -1.84
C TYR A 501 -4.74 -4.48 -3.06
N ARG A 502 -4.30 -3.25 -3.08
CA ARG A 502 -4.54 -2.30 -4.16
C ARG A 502 -3.20 -1.91 -4.75
N SER A 503 -3.01 -2.06 -6.03
CA SER A 503 -1.81 -1.65 -6.73
C SER A 503 -2.16 -1.06 -8.08
N PHE A 504 -1.77 0.18 -8.28
CA PHE A 504 -2.09 0.94 -9.47
C PHE A 504 -0.79 1.32 -10.17
N ASN A 505 -0.76 1.17 -11.49
CA ASN A 505 0.42 1.42 -12.31
C ASN A 505 0.16 2.32 -13.50
N LYS A 506 -1.07 2.79 -13.65
CA LYS A 506 -1.47 3.80 -14.62
C LYS A 506 -2.44 4.76 -13.97
N SER A 507 -2.41 6.01 -14.40
CA SER A 507 -3.32 7.04 -13.88
C SER A 507 -3.70 8.05 -14.94
N ARG A 508 -4.86 8.68 -14.73
CA ARG A 508 -5.33 9.85 -15.48
C ARG A 508 -6.28 10.67 -14.63
N LEU A 509 -6.47 11.91 -15.01
CA LEU A 509 -7.53 12.77 -14.50
C LEU A 509 -8.66 12.84 -15.53
N VAL A 510 -9.89 12.81 -15.04
CA VAL A 510 -11.11 12.86 -15.86
C VAL A 510 -11.97 14.02 -15.39
N SER A 511 -12.35 14.89 -16.31
CA SER A 511 -13.32 15.94 -16.06
C SER A 511 -14.72 15.46 -16.41
N LEU A 512 -15.66 15.71 -15.51
CA LEU A 512 -17.04 15.26 -15.57
C LEU A 512 -18.00 16.43 -15.39
N ASN A 513 -19.16 16.36 -16.03
CA ASN A 513 -20.24 17.31 -15.84
C ASN A 513 -21.51 16.59 -15.42
N TRP A 514 -22.24 17.16 -14.45
CA TRP A 514 -23.56 16.70 -14.06
C TRP A 514 -24.64 17.30 -14.96
N ASN A 515 -25.35 16.47 -15.70
CA ASN A 515 -26.41 16.88 -16.63
C ASN A 515 -27.83 16.78 -16.04
N GLY A 516 -27.94 16.45 -14.74
CA GLY A 516 -29.22 16.23 -14.03
C GLY A 516 -29.67 14.76 -13.98
N PHE A 517 -29.00 13.85 -14.69
CA PHE A 517 -29.31 12.41 -14.72
C PHE A 517 -28.07 11.54 -14.53
N ALA A 518 -26.91 11.98 -15.06
CA ALA A 518 -25.65 11.26 -14.98
C ALA A 518 -24.47 12.23 -15.00
N LEU A 519 -23.33 11.77 -14.46
CA LEU A 519 -22.04 12.40 -14.73
C LEU A 519 -21.54 11.95 -16.10
N THR A 520 -21.27 12.91 -16.98
CA THR A 520 -20.76 12.67 -18.33
C THR A 520 -19.35 13.19 -18.45
N GLU A 521 -18.48 12.42 -19.09
CA GLU A 521 -17.10 12.83 -19.35
C GLU A 521 -17.08 14.03 -20.32
N ASN A 522 -16.30 15.04 -19.95
CA ASN A 522 -16.05 16.23 -20.74
C ASN A 522 -14.70 16.13 -21.44
N TRP A 523 -13.64 15.84 -20.68
CA TRP A 523 -12.30 15.60 -21.18
C TRP A 523 -11.51 14.74 -20.18
N GLN A 524 -10.36 14.23 -20.59
CA GLN A 524 -9.44 13.50 -19.74
C GLN A 524 -7.99 13.80 -20.14
N THR A 525 -7.06 13.63 -19.21
CA THR A 525 -5.64 13.63 -19.53
C THR A 525 -5.25 12.35 -20.26
N ALA A 526 -4.13 12.37 -20.98
CA ALA A 526 -3.52 11.14 -21.45
C ALA A 526 -3.23 10.21 -20.24
N THR A 527 -3.42 8.91 -20.45
CA THR A 527 -3.06 7.92 -19.43
C THR A 527 -1.55 7.88 -19.30
N GLN A 528 -1.06 8.13 -18.08
CA GLN A 528 0.36 8.11 -17.77
C GLN A 528 0.74 6.86 -16.94
N PRO A 529 1.97 6.37 -17.05
CA PRO A 529 2.46 5.33 -16.16
C PRO A 529 2.61 5.86 -14.73
N GLY A 530 2.28 5.04 -13.75
CA GLY A 530 2.43 5.35 -12.32
C GLY A 530 1.11 5.50 -11.58
N TYR A 531 1.22 5.50 -10.25
CA TYR A 531 0.16 5.75 -9.31
C TYR A 531 0.07 7.25 -9.02
N LEU A 532 -1.10 7.84 -9.19
CA LEU A 532 -1.35 9.21 -8.81
C LEU A 532 -1.81 9.24 -7.35
N GLY A 533 -0.94 9.72 -6.46
CA GLY A 533 -1.22 9.80 -5.03
C GLY A 533 -2.15 10.96 -4.67
N ASP A 534 -1.91 12.15 -5.22
CA ASP A 534 -2.76 13.31 -5.02
C ASP A 534 -2.56 14.33 -6.14
N TYR A 535 -3.46 15.33 -6.24
CA TYR A 535 -3.37 16.39 -7.24
C TYR A 535 -3.98 17.70 -6.75
N ALA A 536 -3.61 18.79 -7.40
CA ALA A 536 -4.15 20.13 -7.19
C ALA A 536 -4.38 20.84 -8.53
N VAL A 537 -5.13 21.93 -8.49
CA VAL A 537 -5.34 22.85 -9.62
C VAL A 537 -4.95 24.24 -9.14
N ALA A 538 -3.83 24.76 -9.63
CA ALA A 538 -3.24 26.02 -9.19
C ALA A 538 -2.20 26.51 -10.21
N ASP A 539 -1.78 27.79 -10.11
CA ASP A 539 -0.62 28.35 -10.80
C ASP A 539 0.67 27.89 -10.10
N ALA A 540 1.12 26.69 -10.40
CA ALA A 540 2.21 26.03 -9.66
C ALA A 540 3.61 26.37 -10.18
N ASP A 541 3.73 26.85 -11.42
CA ASP A 541 4.99 27.30 -11.98
C ASP A 541 5.16 28.83 -11.99
N ASN A 542 4.15 29.52 -11.46
CA ASN A 542 4.14 30.97 -11.25
C ASN A 542 4.19 31.77 -12.57
N ASP A 543 3.56 31.26 -13.64
CA ASP A 543 3.47 31.95 -14.93
C ASP A 543 2.16 32.77 -15.09
N GLY A 544 1.27 32.71 -14.11
CA GLY A 544 -0.01 33.41 -14.05
C GLY A 544 -1.16 32.64 -14.67
N LYS A 545 -0.97 31.37 -15.05
CA LYS A 545 -2.02 30.48 -15.53
C LYS A 545 -2.26 29.36 -14.49
N THR A 546 -3.32 28.62 -14.72
CA THR A 546 -3.71 27.51 -13.84
C THR A 546 -3.34 26.19 -14.49
N GLU A 547 -2.65 25.32 -13.74
CA GLU A 547 -2.23 24.01 -14.17
C GLU A 547 -2.89 22.90 -13.35
N LEU A 548 -2.83 21.68 -13.92
CA LEU A 548 -3.01 20.44 -13.18
C LEU A 548 -1.66 20.00 -12.59
N VAL A 549 -1.59 19.94 -11.28
CA VAL A 549 -0.39 19.54 -10.55
C VAL A 549 -0.63 18.17 -9.94
N MET A 550 0.24 17.21 -10.22
CA MET A 550 0.05 15.82 -9.80
C MET A 550 1.28 15.29 -9.08
N ALA A 551 1.08 14.58 -8.00
CA ALA A 551 2.11 13.81 -7.31
C ALA A 551 2.01 12.34 -7.75
N VAL A 552 2.96 11.91 -8.59
CA VAL A 552 2.91 10.59 -9.24
C VAL A 552 4.05 9.72 -8.75
N GLN A 553 3.74 8.47 -8.37
CA GLN A 553 4.71 7.44 -8.07
C GLN A 553 4.90 6.52 -9.27
N PHE A 554 6.11 6.51 -9.82
CA PHE A 554 6.50 5.61 -10.89
C PHE A 554 7.02 4.31 -10.30
N LYS A 555 6.29 3.23 -10.51
CA LYS A 555 6.72 1.88 -10.08
C LYS A 555 7.66 1.34 -11.15
N SER A 556 8.91 1.07 -10.77
CA SER A 556 9.83 0.41 -11.67
C SER A 556 9.43 -1.06 -11.85
N GLY A 557 9.09 -1.45 -13.06
CA GLY A 557 8.70 -2.82 -13.42
C GLY A 557 9.86 -3.84 -13.49
N GLY A 558 10.90 -3.70 -12.69
CA GLY A 558 12.08 -4.57 -12.76
C GLY A 558 12.50 -5.11 -11.39
N LEU A 559 12.74 -6.41 -11.33
CA LEU A 559 13.14 -7.22 -10.18
C LEU A 559 14.46 -6.77 -9.48
N LEU A 560 15.14 -5.74 -9.99
CA LEU A 560 16.47 -5.31 -9.54
C LEU A 560 16.61 -3.79 -9.38
N SER A 561 15.57 -3.02 -9.58
CA SER A 561 15.68 -1.57 -9.51
C SER A 561 15.07 -1.06 -8.21
N GLY A 562 15.95 -0.58 -7.38
CA GLY A 562 15.77 0.23 -6.20
C GLY A 562 14.52 1.11 -6.10
N GLU A 563 14.44 1.79 -5.02
CA GLU A 563 13.46 2.72 -4.48
C GLU A 563 12.40 3.25 -5.46
N ALA A 564 11.13 3.13 -5.09
CA ALA A 564 10.02 3.76 -5.80
C ALA A 564 10.35 5.24 -6.03
N ARG A 565 10.20 5.70 -7.27
CA ARG A 565 10.49 7.07 -7.66
C ARG A 565 9.20 7.83 -7.77
N SER A 566 9.16 9.00 -7.18
CA SER A 566 8.01 9.90 -7.30
C SER A 566 8.43 11.21 -7.95
N ALA A 567 7.51 11.91 -8.56
CA ALA A 567 7.74 13.25 -9.08
C ALA A 567 6.46 14.08 -9.04
N VAL A 568 6.62 15.39 -9.04
CA VAL A 568 5.56 16.34 -9.36
C VAL A 568 5.50 16.48 -10.87
N VAL A 569 4.30 16.36 -11.44
CA VAL A 569 4.05 16.54 -12.86
C VAL A 569 3.04 17.68 -13.02
N ILE A 570 3.34 18.64 -13.87
CA ILE A 570 2.51 19.81 -14.11
C ILE A 570 2.02 19.77 -15.56
N TYR A 571 0.71 19.93 -15.76
CA TYR A 571 0.06 20.03 -17.06
C TYR A 571 -0.56 21.40 -17.22
N GLU A 572 -0.20 22.12 -18.25
CA GLU A 572 -0.84 23.37 -18.65
C GLU A 572 -2.33 23.14 -18.94
N MET A 573 -3.19 23.97 -18.37
CA MET A 573 -4.61 24.04 -18.67
C MET A 573 -4.88 25.27 -19.56
N GLN A 574 -5.45 25.06 -20.76
CA GLN A 574 -5.88 26.16 -21.64
C GLN A 574 -7.36 26.41 -21.52
#